data_3d7da4c5dd85201823717503a447bb62
#
_entry.id   3d7da4c5dd85201823717503a447bb62
#
_cell.length_a   1.000
_cell.length_b   1.000
_cell.length_c   1.000
_cell.angle_alpha   90.00
_cell.angle_beta   90.00
_cell.angle_gamma   90.00
#
_symmetry.space_group_name_H-M   'P 1'
#
loop_
_entity.id
_entity.type
_entity.pdbx_description
1 polymer ?
#
loop_
_entity_poly.entity_id
_entity_poly.type
_entity_poly.pdbx_seq_one_letter_code
_entity_poly.pdbx_strand_id
1 'polypeptide(L)'
;MRKLFLTAICILCSHWLWSGEIWVSPKGNDLNDGTRQSPKATLTAALRQAREWRRTEDDRVQGGITVYMEGGMYALYEPVFIRPEDSGTKESPTVIRSAADEKVVLSG
;
A
#
# COMPACT_ATOMS: atom_id res chain seq x y z
N MET A 1 -17.79 -23.30 28.91
CA MET A 1 -16.44 -23.59 28.47
C MET A 1 -16.32 -23.69 26.96
N ARG A 2 -17.01 -24.61 26.38
CA ARG A 2 -16.96 -24.73 24.92
C ARG A 2 -17.38 -23.48 24.18
N LYS A 3 -18.25 -22.71 24.79
CA LYS A 3 -18.70 -21.47 24.17
C LYS A 3 -17.58 -20.49 23.91
N LEU A 4 -16.58 -20.52 24.75
CA LEU A 4 -15.45 -19.61 24.60
C LEU A 4 -14.68 -19.89 23.34
N PHE A 5 -14.57 -21.14 22.96
CA PHE A 5 -13.86 -21.49 21.75
C PHE A 5 -14.56 -20.96 20.52
N LEU A 6 -15.88 -21.05 20.50
CA LEU A 6 -16.65 -20.53 19.39
C LEU A 6 -16.46 -19.05 19.24
N THR A 7 -16.44 -18.33 20.34
CA THR A 7 -16.24 -16.90 20.33
C THR A 7 -14.90 -16.55 19.74
N ALA A 8 -13.86 -17.28 20.14
CA ALA A 8 -12.52 -17.01 19.63
C ALA A 8 -12.43 -17.23 18.13
N ILE A 9 -13.09 -18.25 17.63
CA ILE A 9 -13.12 -18.52 16.19
C ILE A 9 -13.76 -17.38 15.43
N CYS A 10 -14.84 -16.86 15.94
CA CYS A 10 -15.53 -15.75 15.29
C CYS A 10 -14.66 -14.52 15.20
N ILE A 11 -13.89 -14.25 16.25
CA ILE A 11 -12.99 -13.11 16.26
C ILE A 11 -11.93 -13.28 15.17
N LEU A 12 -11.39 -14.47 15.03
CA LEU A 12 -10.38 -14.71 14.01
C LEU A 12 -10.94 -14.48 12.61
N CYS A 13 -12.19 -14.85 12.37
CA CYS A 13 -12.78 -14.67 11.05
C CYS A 13 -12.82 -13.22 10.62
N SER A 14 -12.91 -12.29 11.55
CA SER A 14 -13.00 -10.88 11.22
C SER A 14 -11.70 -10.30 10.70
N HIS A 15 -10.61 -11.04 10.74
CA HIS A 15 -9.30 -10.52 10.33
C HIS A 15 -8.81 -11.09 9.01
N TRP A 16 -9.67 -11.60 8.18
CA TRP A 16 -9.26 -12.28 6.97
C TRP A 16 -8.99 -11.40 5.78
N LEU A 17 -9.53 -10.19 5.79
CA LEU A 17 -9.29 -9.30 4.68
C LEU A 17 -7.97 -8.59 4.88
N TRP A 18 -6.97 -9.04 4.17
CA TRP A 18 -5.67 -8.40 4.16
C TRP A 18 -5.69 -7.25 3.20
N SER A 19 -5.13 -6.15 3.64
CA SER A 19 -4.99 -4.95 2.83
C SER A 19 -3.52 -4.60 2.86
N GLY A 20 -2.90 -4.52 1.69
CA GLY A 20 -1.50 -4.16 1.61
C GLY A 20 -1.32 -2.67 1.78
N GLU A 21 -0.30 -2.27 2.53
CA GLU A 21 0.06 -0.87 2.67
C GLU A 21 1.47 -0.67 2.19
N ILE A 22 1.67 0.38 1.41
CA ILE A 22 3.01 0.80 1.00
C ILE A 22 3.14 2.27 1.35
N TRP A 23 4.17 2.61 2.10
CA TRP A 23 4.40 3.97 2.55
C TRP A 23 5.49 4.63 1.73
N VAL A 24 5.28 5.90 1.41
CA VAL A 24 6.20 6.72 0.63
C VAL A 24 6.43 8.02 1.38
N SER A 25 7.68 8.46 1.43
CA SER A 25 8.05 9.70 2.12
C SER A 25 9.18 10.38 1.35
N PRO A 26 9.18 11.73 1.28
CA PRO A 26 10.31 12.42 0.65
C PRO A 26 11.64 12.11 1.34
N LYS A 27 11.58 11.64 2.58
CA LYS A 27 12.77 11.25 3.35
C LYS A 27 13.04 9.76 3.29
N GLY A 28 12.29 9.03 2.49
CA GLY A 28 12.42 7.59 2.40
C GLY A 28 13.57 7.15 1.53
N ASN A 29 13.59 5.86 1.27
CA ASN A 29 14.61 5.25 0.41
C ASN A 29 13.93 4.13 -0.37
N ASP A 30 14.13 4.12 -1.69
CA ASP A 30 13.47 3.13 -2.55
C ASP A 30 13.94 1.70 -2.27
N LEU A 31 15.04 1.53 -1.59
CA LEU A 31 15.50 0.21 -1.14
C LEU A 31 14.77 -0.29 0.10
N ASN A 32 14.03 0.59 0.76
CA ASN A 32 13.25 0.20 1.93
C ASN A 32 12.08 -0.69 1.53
N ASP A 33 11.50 -1.39 2.50
CA ASP A 33 10.42 -2.33 2.23
C ASP A 33 9.05 -1.67 2.08
N GLY A 34 8.93 -0.38 2.31
CA GLY A 34 7.66 0.33 2.13
C GLY A 34 6.75 0.30 3.34
N THR A 35 7.26 -0.11 4.48
CA THR A 35 6.50 -0.03 5.72
C THR A 35 6.49 1.42 6.21
N ARG A 36 5.62 1.70 7.19
CA ARG A 36 5.54 3.04 7.75
C ARG A 36 6.87 3.48 8.35
N GLN A 37 7.60 2.55 8.96
CA GLN A 37 8.89 2.83 9.59
C GLN A 37 10.03 2.91 8.57
N SER A 38 9.85 2.27 7.41
CA SER A 38 10.87 2.21 6.37
C SER A 38 10.22 2.52 5.01
N PRO A 39 9.81 3.77 4.79
CA PRO A 39 9.07 4.12 3.58
C PRO A 39 9.97 4.19 2.36
N LYS A 40 9.35 4.00 1.19
CA LYS A 40 9.99 4.26 -0.08
C LYS A 40 10.13 5.77 -0.28
N ALA A 41 11.01 6.16 -1.19
CA ALA A 41 11.23 7.57 -1.49
C ALA A 41 10.35 8.06 -2.64
N THR A 42 9.90 7.17 -3.53
CA THR A 42 9.18 7.57 -4.74
C THR A 42 7.91 6.76 -4.93
N LEU A 43 6.94 7.40 -5.57
CA LEU A 43 5.71 6.72 -5.96
C LEU A 43 6.01 5.61 -6.97
N THR A 44 6.97 5.83 -7.86
CA THR A 44 7.36 4.82 -8.85
C THR A 44 7.80 3.53 -8.18
N ALA A 45 8.61 3.63 -7.11
CA ALA A 45 9.05 2.44 -6.39
C ALA A 45 7.89 1.75 -5.68
N ALA A 46 6.97 2.53 -5.13
CA ALA A 46 5.79 1.96 -4.48
C ALA A 46 4.92 1.21 -5.47
N LEU A 47 4.70 1.77 -6.66
CA LEU A 47 3.90 1.11 -7.67
C LEU A 47 4.59 -0.16 -8.17
N ARG A 48 5.91 -0.15 -8.27
CA ARG A 48 6.66 -1.35 -8.64
C ARG A 48 6.47 -2.45 -7.62
N GLN A 49 6.51 -2.12 -6.34
CA GLN A 49 6.27 -3.10 -5.28
C GLN A 49 4.85 -3.64 -5.33
N ALA A 50 3.87 -2.77 -5.57
CA ALA A 50 2.49 -3.20 -5.69
C ALA A 50 2.31 -4.19 -6.86
N ARG A 51 2.95 -3.91 -8.00
CA ARG A 51 2.91 -4.82 -9.14
C ARG A 51 3.51 -6.17 -8.79
N GLU A 52 4.61 -6.17 -8.04
CA GLU A 52 5.26 -7.40 -7.65
C GLU A 52 4.36 -8.23 -6.75
N TRP A 53 3.70 -7.58 -5.78
CA TRP A 53 2.75 -8.27 -4.92
C TRP A 53 1.61 -8.91 -5.72
N ARG A 54 1.08 -8.19 -6.72
CA ARG A 54 0.01 -8.72 -7.54
C ARG A 54 0.49 -9.85 -8.44
N ARG A 55 1.69 -9.72 -8.98
CA ARG A 55 2.27 -10.75 -9.85
C ARG A 55 2.48 -12.06 -9.11
N THR A 56 2.89 -11.99 -7.85
CA THR A 56 3.14 -13.19 -7.04
C THR A 56 1.91 -13.64 -6.26
N GLU A 57 0.78 -12.96 -6.45
CA GLU A 57 -0.46 -13.26 -5.74
C GLU A 57 -0.27 -13.28 -4.23
N ASP A 58 0.48 -12.29 -3.74
CA ASP A 58 0.72 -12.13 -2.31
C ASP A 58 -0.60 -11.93 -1.57
N ASP A 59 -0.71 -12.53 -0.38
CA ASP A 59 -1.94 -12.42 0.41
C ASP A 59 -2.30 -10.98 0.74
N ARG A 60 -1.32 -10.09 0.80
CA ARG A 60 -1.54 -8.69 1.11
C ARG A 60 -2.44 -7.97 0.11
N VAL A 61 -2.60 -8.51 -1.11
CA VAL A 61 -3.43 -7.84 -2.10
C VAL A 61 -4.90 -8.23 -2.06
N GLN A 62 -5.29 -9.15 -1.18
CA GLN A 62 -6.66 -9.65 -1.17
C GLN A 62 -7.71 -8.56 -0.96
N GLY A 63 -7.45 -7.62 -0.06
CA GLY A 63 -8.37 -6.52 0.21
C GLY A 63 -7.98 -5.22 -0.49
N GLY A 64 -7.00 -5.27 -1.38
CA GLY A 64 -6.52 -4.09 -2.08
C GLY A 64 -5.17 -3.63 -1.58
N ILE A 65 -4.61 -2.64 -2.27
CA ILE A 65 -3.34 -2.03 -1.91
C ILE A 65 -3.56 -0.54 -1.75
N THR A 66 -3.11 0.02 -0.64
CA THR A 66 -3.14 1.47 -0.43
C THR A 66 -1.71 1.98 -0.35
N VAL A 67 -1.40 2.96 -1.19
CA VAL A 67 -0.13 3.67 -1.14
C VAL A 67 -0.36 4.95 -0.35
N TYR A 68 0.29 5.06 0.80
CA TYR A 68 0.21 6.24 1.65
C TYR A 68 1.41 7.13 1.38
N MET A 69 1.17 8.36 0.99
CA MET A 69 2.23 9.32 0.75
C MET A 69 2.28 10.31 1.90
N GLU A 70 3.38 10.34 2.61
CA GLU A 70 3.58 11.33 3.67
C GLU A 70 3.71 12.71 3.05
N GLY A 71 3.34 13.73 3.80
CA GLY A 71 3.35 15.10 3.31
C GLY A 71 4.73 15.57 2.89
N GLY A 72 4.75 16.48 1.95
CA GLY A 72 5.98 17.07 1.45
C GLY A 72 6.00 17.15 -0.06
N MET A 73 7.13 17.59 -0.58
CA MET A 73 7.31 17.74 -2.02
C MET A 73 8.13 16.58 -2.56
N TYR A 74 7.61 15.95 -3.59
CA TYR A 74 8.28 14.85 -4.28
C TYR A 74 8.75 15.36 -5.64
N ALA A 75 10.05 15.49 -5.80
CA ALA A 75 10.62 15.91 -7.08
C ALA A 75 10.58 14.73 -8.04
N LEU A 76 9.98 14.93 -9.20
CA LEU A 76 9.88 13.89 -10.21
C LEU A 76 10.98 14.10 -11.25
N TYR A 77 11.93 13.19 -11.28
CA TYR A 77 13.01 13.24 -12.26
C TYR A 77 12.65 12.48 -13.53
N GLU A 78 11.58 11.72 -13.47
CA GLU A 78 11.05 10.98 -14.61
C GLU A 78 9.54 10.84 -14.43
N PRO A 79 8.79 10.58 -15.51
CA PRO A 79 7.35 10.43 -15.40
C PRO A 79 6.97 9.23 -14.54
N VAL A 80 5.86 9.37 -13.83
CA VAL A 80 5.27 8.25 -13.10
C VAL A 80 4.28 7.55 -14.03
N PHE A 81 4.55 6.29 -14.36
CA PHE A 81 3.68 5.52 -15.24
C PHE A 81 2.73 4.67 -14.41
N ILE A 82 1.44 4.88 -14.62
CA ILE A 82 0.41 4.05 -14.02
C ILE A 82 -0.13 3.15 -15.11
N ARG A 83 0.01 1.86 -14.92
CA ARG A 83 -0.39 0.87 -15.92
C ARG A 83 -1.79 0.36 -15.63
N PRO A 84 -2.48 -0.20 -16.63
CA PRO A 84 -3.82 -0.74 -16.38
C PRO A 84 -3.86 -1.76 -15.25
N GLU A 85 -2.85 -2.61 -15.14
CA GLU A 85 -2.80 -3.62 -14.08
C GLU A 85 -2.63 -3.01 -12.70
N ASP A 86 -2.19 -1.75 -12.61
CA ASP A 86 -2.02 -1.08 -11.31
C ASP A 86 -3.35 -0.76 -10.65
N SER A 87 -4.42 -0.67 -11.42
CA SER A 87 -5.75 -0.36 -10.88
C SER A 87 -6.27 -1.45 -9.95
N GLY A 88 -5.82 -2.68 -10.17
CA GLY A 88 -6.32 -3.80 -9.40
C GLY A 88 -7.67 -4.29 -9.89
N THR A 89 -8.45 -4.83 -8.99
CA THR A 89 -9.79 -5.34 -9.29
C THR A 89 -10.80 -4.65 -8.41
N LYS A 90 -12.08 -4.93 -8.64
CA LYS A 90 -13.13 -4.38 -7.79
C LYS A 90 -12.97 -4.82 -6.33
N GLU A 91 -12.55 -6.06 -6.12
CA GLU A 91 -12.34 -6.61 -4.78
C GLU A 91 -11.00 -6.21 -4.19
N SER A 92 -10.04 -5.87 -5.04
CA SER A 92 -8.69 -5.53 -4.62
C SER A 92 -8.20 -4.29 -5.38
N PRO A 93 -8.78 -3.12 -5.09
CA PRO A 93 -8.37 -1.90 -5.81
C PRO A 93 -7.03 -1.38 -5.30
N THR A 94 -6.39 -0.56 -6.14
CA THR A 94 -5.22 0.19 -5.73
C THR A 94 -5.64 1.63 -5.45
N VAL A 95 -5.31 2.12 -4.26
CA VAL A 95 -5.64 3.48 -3.83
C VAL A 95 -4.35 4.21 -3.49
N ILE A 96 -4.20 5.41 -4.02
CA ILE A 96 -3.06 6.28 -3.69
C ILE A 96 -3.64 7.48 -2.95
N ARG A 97 -3.15 7.74 -1.74
CA ARG A 97 -3.69 8.83 -0.94
C ARG A 97 -2.64 9.44 -0.05
N SER A 98 -2.91 10.66 0.40
CA SER A 98 -2.03 11.30 1.38
C SER A 98 -2.25 10.66 2.75
N ALA A 99 -1.17 10.60 3.54
CA ALA A 99 -1.25 10.10 4.90
C ALA A 99 -1.84 11.20 5.79
N ALA A 100 -2.82 10.84 6.62
CA ALA A 100 -3.38 11.72 7.64
C ALA A 100 -3.69 13.14 7.13
N ASP A 101 -4.22 13.24 5.92
CA ASP A 101 -4.59 14.53 5.31
C ASP A 101 -3.42 15.50 5.14
N GLU A 102 -2.21 15.00 5.12
CA GLU A 102 -1.03 15.83 4.87
C GLU A 102 -0.99 16.28 3.42
N LYS A 103 -0.37 17.45 3.20
CA LYS A 103 -0.29 17.99 1.86
C LYS A 103 0.84 17.33 1.08
N VAL A 104 0.51 16.72 -0.03
CA VAL A 104 1.46 16.04 -0.92
C VAL A 104 1.54 16.83 -2.22
N VAL A 105 2.75 17.16 -2.64
CA VAL A 105 2.99 17.87 -3.89
C VAL A 105 3.95 17.06 -4.76
N LEU A 106 3.49 16.74 -5.97
CA LEU A 106 4.35 16.12 -6.97
C LEU A 106 4.79 17.22 -7.92
N SER A 107 6.10 17.39 -8.07
CA SER A 107 6.67 18.46 -8.88
C SER A 107 7.68 17.91 -9.85
N GLY A 108 7.47 18.17 -11.12
CA GLY A 108 8.38 17.70 -12.16
C GLY A 108 9.11 18.82 -12.87
#